data_44d68c35af77ebd32a39563624159620
#
_entry.id   44d68c35af77ebd32a39563624159620
#
_cell.length_a   1.000
_cell.length_b   1.000
_cell.length_c   1.000
_cell.angle_alpha   90.00
_cell.angle_beta   90.00
_cell.angle_gamma   90.00
#
_symmetry.space_group_name_H-M   'P 1'
#
loop_
_entity.id
_entity.type
_entity.pdbx_description
1 polymer ?
#
loop_
_entity_poly.entity_id
_entity_poly.type
_entity_poly.pdbx_seq_one_letter_code
_entity_poly.pdbx_strand_id
1 'polypeptide(L)'
;MEKFQVKSLKATVELVHKNGGIVLNTLEEIADYLNGKINEITNDDMFEYKNIFEIKPDSKEQNIPSNFYYVHKIFLAGTIDMGNSVDWQTYLCKVLDEYNKKCVIFNPRRNIWPDNNSDEFSYQVNWELDHLEESDIIVMNILGTSKSPITLMELGLFARTKKLVVICEKDFYRYGNVEITCKRYSVPLYNNLEEYLTNNIK
;
A
#
# COMPACT_ATOMS: atom_id res chain seq x y z
N MET A 1 22.92 -6.40 -7.95
CA MET A 1 21.82 -7.36 -7.65
C MET A 1 22.13 -8.23 -6.43
N GLU A 2 23.33 -8.84 -6.30
CA GLU A 2 23.66 -9.73 -5.16
C GLU A 2 23.63 -9.08 -3.77
N LYS A 3 24.10 -7.83 -3.60
CA LYS A 3 24.09 -7.16 -2.28
C LYS A 3 22.68 -6.81 -1.74
N PHE A 4 21.71 -6.62 -2.59
CA PHE A 4 20.34 -6.32 -2.19
C PHE A 4 19.61 -7.58 -1.70
N GLN A 5 19.84 -8.71 -2.39
CA GLN A 5 19.30 -10.00 -1.99
C GLN A 5 19.82 -10.48 -0.63
N VAL A 6 21.10 -10.27 -0.34
CA VAL A 6 21.70 -10.67 0.96
C VAL A 6 21.14 -9.88 2.13
N LYS A 7 20.84 -8.58 1.98
CA LYS A 7 20.20 -7.78 3.06
C LYS A 7 18.73 -8.18 3.30
N SER A 8 17.98 -8.45 2.23
CA SER A 8 16.60 -8.91 2.32
C SER A 8 16.51 -10.29 2.98
N LEU A 9 17.35 -11.24 2.59
CA LEU A 9 17.45 -12.58 3.18
C LEU A 9 17.80 -12.52 4.68
N LYS A 10 18.73 -11.66 5.09
CA LYS A 10 19.13 -11.52 6.49
C LYS A 10 18.00 -10.97 7.36
N ALA A 11 17.24 -10.00 6.88
CA ALA A 11 16.06 -9.48 7.57
C ALA A 11 14.95 -10.54 7.70
N THR A 12 14.73 -11.35 6.68
CA THR A 12 13.73 -12.42 6.68
C THR A 12 14.13 -13.55 7.64
N VAL A 13 15.41 -13.90 7.72
CA VAL A 13 15.94 -14.88 8.68
C VAL A 13 15.77 -14.42 10.12
N GLU A 14 16.02 -13.15 10.42
CA GLU A 14 15.80 -12.57 11.75
C GLU A 14 14.32 -12.58 12.15
N LEU A 15 13.41 -12.38 11.20
CA LEU A 15 11.95 -12.42 11.44
C LEU A 15 11.47 -13.85 11.75
N VAL A 16 11.97 -14.85 11.02
CA VAL A 16 11.65 -16.27 11.22
C VAL A 16 12.17 -16.74 12.58
N HIS A 17 13.38 -16.33 12.99
CA HIS A 17 13.93 -16.64 14.31
C HIS A 17 13.11 -16.05 15.48
N LYS A 18 12.60 -14.84 15.34
CA LYS A 18 11.77 -14.19 16.38
C LYS A 18 10.44 -14.88 16.64
N ASN A 19 9.89 -15.57 15.65
CA ASN A 19 8.56 -16.19 15.71
C ASN A 19 8.58 -17.71 15.96
N GLY A 20 9.70 -18.27 16.39
CA GLY A 20 9.83 -19.71 16.72
C GLY A 20 9.82 -20.62 15.47
N GLY A 21 10.24 -20.12 14.33
CA GLY A 21 10.25 -20.84 13.08
C GLY A 21 11.42 -21.81 12.87
N ILE A 22 11.45 -22.45 11.72
CA ILE A 22 12.44 -23.45 11.31
C ILE A 22 13.82 -22.82 11.24
N VAL A 23 14.83 -23.51 11.80
CA VAL A 23 16.23 -23.09 11.69
C VAL A 23 16.79 -23.49 10.32
N LEU A 24 17.09 -22.49 9.49
CA LEU A 24 17.70 -22.67 8.18
C LEU A 24 19.18 -22.27 8.29
N ASN A 25 20.07 -23.19 7.92
CA ASN A 25 21.52 -23.04 8.16
C ASN A 25 22.30 -22.61 6.91
N THR A 26 21.71 -22.71 5.73
CA THR A 26 22.36 -22.36 4.47
C THR A 26 21.52 -21.38 3.64
N LEU A 27 22.17 -20.63 2.77
CA LEU A 27 21.48 -19.74 1.82
C LEU A 27 20.59 -20.50 0.84
N GLU A 28 20.94 -21.75 0.54
CA GLU A 28 20.20 -22.62 -0.34
C GLU A 28 18.92 -23.12 0.33
N GLU A 29 18.97 -23.55 1.58
CA GLU A 29 17.80 -23.92 2.39
C GLU A 29 16.84 -22.73 2.58
N ILE A 30 17.37 -21.52 2.73
CA ILE A 30 16.57 -20.30 2.83
C ILE A 30 15.88 -19.99 1.49
N ALA A 31 16.60 -20.12 0.38
CA ALA A 31 16.04 -19.91 -0.95
C ALA A 31 14.94 -20.95 -1.28
N ASP A 32 15.17 -22.20 -0.96
CA ASP A 32 14.22 -23.30 -1.17
C ASP A 32 12.97 -23.12 -0.28
N TYR A 33 13.17 -22.75 0.99
CA TYR A 33 12.06 -22.45 1.90
C TYR A 33 11.24 -21.27 1.41
N LEU A 34 11.86 -20.18 0.98
CA LEU A 34 11.17 -19.00 0.45
C LEU A 34 10.47 -19.31 -0.87
N ASN A 35 11.08 -20.09 -1.77
CA ASN A 35 10.47 -20.53 -3.01
C ASN A 35 9.28 -21.49 -2.75
N GLY A 36 9.41 -22.39 -1.77
CA GLY A 36 8.33 -23.25 -1.32
C GLY A 36 7.15 -22.45 -0.75
N LYS A 37 7.44 -21.50 0.13
CA LYS A 37 6.43 -20.61 0.72
C LYS A 37 5.82 -19.65 -0.30
N ILE A 38 6.58 -19.12 -1.24
CA ILE A 38 6.05 -18.31 -2.34
C ILE A 38 5.09 -19.14 -3.20
N ASN A 39 5.44 -20.41 -3.48
CA ASN A 39 4.56 -21.31 -4.22
C ASN A 39 3.30 -21.71 -3.42
N GLU A 40 3.40 -21.85 -2.11
CA GLU A 40 2.23 -22.03 -1.22
C GLU A 40 1.35 -20.78 -1.16
N ILE A 41 1.94 -19.59 -1.07
CA ILE A 41 1.24 -18.29 -1.03
C ILE A 41 0.56 -17.99 -2.38
N THR A 42 1.14 -18.41 -3.51
CA THR A 42 0.53 -18.18 -4.84
C THR A 42 -0.65 -19.10 -5.12
N ASN A 43 -0.85 -20.16 -4.34
CA ASN A 43 -1.93 -21.12 -4.60
C ASN A 43 -3.09 -21.10 -3.59
N ASP A 44 -2.96 -20.54 -2.36
CA ASP A 44 -4.00 -20.71 -1.33
C ASP A 44 -4.35 -19.51 -0.44
N ASP A 45 -3.58 -18.43 -0.46
CA ASP A 45 -3.91 -17.28 0.41
C ASP A 45 -4.44 -16.07 -0.40
N MET A 46 -5.61 -16.20 -0.99
CA MET A 46 -6.51 -15.05 -1.05
C MET A 46 -6.94 -14.78 0.39
N PHE A 47 -6.22 -13.89 1.05
CA PHE A 47 -6.56 -13.44 2.39
C PHE A 47 -7.94 -12.77 2.32
N GLU A 48 -8.96 -13.51 2.70
CA GLU A 48 -10.34 -13.01 2.68
C GLU A 48 -10.53 -12.11 3.90
N TYR A 49 -10.49 -10.80 3.66
CA TYR A 49 -10.80 -9.82 4.69
C TYR A 49 -12.27 -9.95 5.13
N LYS A 50 -12.52 -9.85 6.43
CA LYS A 50 -13.88 -9.91 7.01
C LYS A 50 -14.59 -8.58 6.95
N ASN A 51 -13.83 -7.50 7.15
CA ASN A 51 -14.34 -6.13 7.31
C ASN A 51 -13.95 -5.21 6.17
N ILE A 52 -13.15 -5.67 5.22
CA ILE A 52 -12.67 -4.89 4.09
C ILE A 52 -13.10 -5.52 2.78
N PHE A 53 -13.59 -4.69 1.88
CA PHE A 53 -13.76 -5.06 0.48
C PHE A 53 -12.72 -4.30 -0.34
N GLU A 54 -11.67 -4.99 -0.77
CA GLU A 54 -10.57 -4.43 -1.56
C GLU A 54 -10.82 -4.55 -3.05
N ILE A 55 -10.70 -3.44 -3.78
CA ILE A 55 -10.77 -3.37 -5.23
C ILE A 55 -9.44 -2.86 -5.77
N LYS A 56 -8.88 -3.59 -6.73
CA LYS A 56 -7.64 -3.23 -7.46
C LYS A 56 -7.96 -3.09 -8.95
N PRO A 57 -7.12 -2.41 -9.74
CA PRO A 57 -7.32 -2.28 -11.19
C PRO A 57 -7.44 -3.63 -11.91
N ASP A 58 -6.76 -4.66 -11.41
CA ASP A 58 -6.77 -6.03 -11.93
C ASP A 58 -7.69 -7.00 -11.17
N SER A 59 -8.56 -6.50 -10.27
CA SER A 59 -9.55 -7.31 -9.59
C SER A 59 -10.61 -7.84 -10.56
N LYS A 60 -11.00 -9.11 -10.41
CA LYS A 60 -12.10 -9.72 -11.17
C LYS A 60 -13.44 -9.10 -10.81
N GLU A 61 -13.65 -8.79 -9.52
CA GLU A 61 -14.87 -8.17 -9.02
C GLU A 61 -14.60 -6.68 -8.77
N GLN A 62 -15.37 -5.84 -9.44
CA GLN A 62 -15.32 -4.39 -9.31
C GLN A 62 -16.61 -3.83 -8.67
N ASN A 63 -17.65 -4.67 -8.49
CA ASN A 63 -18.91 -4.25 -7.92
C ASN A 63 -18.88 -4.37 -6.40
N ILE A 64 -19.18 -3.29 -5.72
CA ILE A 64 -19.23 -3.25 -4.26
C ILE A 64 -20.44 -4.08 -3.77
N PRO A 65 -20.25 -5.10 -2.91
CA PRO A 65 -21.36 -5.87 -2.34
C PRO A 65 -22.28 -5.00 -1.49
N SER A 66 -23.57 -5.36 -1.43
CA SER A 66 -24.60 -4.56 -0.74
C SER A 66 -24.32 -4.31 0.76
N ASN A 67 -23.63 -5.25 1.42
CA ASN A 67 -23.21 -5.10 2.82
C ASN A 67 -22.10 -4.05 3.03
N PHE A 68 -21.54 -3.47 1.94
CA PHE A 68 -20.55 -2.40 1.94
C PHE A 68 -21.08 -1.08 1.35
N TYR A 69 -22.36 -0.94 1.03
CA TYR A 69 -22.86 0.29 0.39
C TYR A 69 -22.81 1.54 1.26
N TYR A 70 -22.84 1.39 2.58
CA TYR A 70 -22.92 2.51 3.53
C TYR A 70 -21.68 2.65 4.42
N VAL A 71 -20.53 2.18 3.93
CA VAL A 71 -19.26 2.32 4.64
C VAL A 71 -18.35 3.31 3.91
N HIS A 72 -17.31 3.78 4.59
CA HIS A 72 -16.33 4.68 3.97
C HIS A 72 -15.58 3.98 2.84
N LYS A 73 -15.36 4.73 1.76
CA LYS A 73 -14.49 4.38 0.63
C LYS A 73 -13.15 5.06 0.83
N ILE A 74 -12.09 4.29 0.88
CA ILE A 74 -10.73 4.75 1.15
C ILE A 74 -9.84 4.42 -0.04
N PHE A 75 -9.18 5.43 -0.60
CA PHE A 75 -8.16 5.24 -1.63
C PHE A 75 -6.76 5.23 -1.01
N LEU A 76 -5.91 4.27 -1.39
CA LEU A 76 -4.55 4.12 -0.89
C LEU A 76 -3.54 4.72 -1.88
N ALA A 77 -3.41 6.04 -1.86
CA ALA A 77 -2.44 6.78 -2.67
C ALA A 77 -1.01 6.65 -2.13
N GLY A 78 -0.02 6.84 -2.97
CA GLY A 78 1.35 6.94 -2.50
C GLY A 78 2.36 6.10 -3.26
N THR A 79 3.48 5.78 -2.60
CA THR A 79 4.58 5.06 -3.22
C THR A 79 4.21 3.62 -3.55
N ILE A 80 4.37 3.26 -4.83
CA ILE A 80 4.19 1.90 -5.35
C ILE A 80 5.42 1.45 -6.14
N ASP A 81 6.02 2.37 -6.92
CA ASP A 81 7.21 2.15 -7.75
C ASP A 81 7.07 0.90 -8.66
N MET A 82 5.94 0.78 -9.35
CA MET A 82 5.59 -0.38 -10.19
C MET A 82 5.73 -1.73 -9.44
N GLY A 83 5.33 -1.76 -8.18
CA GLY A 83 5.41 -2.94 -7.33
C GLY A 83 6.74 -3.15 -6.61
N ASN A 84 7.77 -2.33 -6.87
CA ASN A 84 9.09 -2.50 -6.28
C ASN A 84 9.24 -1.90 -4.87
N SER A 85 8.30 -1.07 -4.42
CA SER A 85 8.30 -0.55 -3.04
C SER A 85 7.72 -1.56 -2.05
N VAL A 86 7.96 -1.32 -0.76
CA VAL A 86 7.28 -2.07 0.32
C VAL A 86 5.76 -2.02 0.10
N ASP A 87 5.10 -3.16 0.26
CA ASP A 87 3.63 -3.25 0.15
C ASP A 87 2.97 -2.80 1.46
N TRP A 88 2.97 -1.50 1.67
CA TRP A 88 2.33 -0.86 2.81
C TRP A 88 0.80 -0.89 2.70
N GLN A 89 0.27 -1.01 1.48
CA GLN A 89 -1.17 -1.07 1.21
C GLN A 89 -1.78 -2.33 1.81
N THR A 90 -1.22 -3.49 1.49
CA THR A 90 -1.65 -4.77 2.08
C THR A 90 -1.49 -4.77 3.60
N TYR A 91 -0.42 -4.17 4.13
CA TYR A 91 -0.24 -4.05 5.58
C TYR A 91 -1.36 -3.20 6.22
N LEU A 92 -1.69 -2.04 5.63
CA LEU A 92 -2.78 -1.19 6.15
C LEU A 92 -4.12 -1.91 6.09
N CYS A 93 -4.43 -2.63 5.00
CA CYS A 93 -5.66 -3.42 4.88
C CYS A 93 -5.78 -4.46 6.02
N LYS A 94 -4.71 -5.21 6.30
CA LYS A 94 -4.68 -6.19 7.40
C LYS A 94 -4.96 -5.54 8.74
N VAL A 95 -4.32 -4.41 9.05
CA VAL A 95 -4.55 -3.68 10.31
C VAL A 95 -5.99 -3.19 10.40
N LEU A 96 -6.55 -2.61 9.34
CA LEU A 96 -7.94 -2.16 9.33
C LEU A 96 -8.92 -3.32 9.58
N ASP A 97 -8.68 -4.47 8.98
CA ASP A 97 -9.50 -5.67 9.17
C ASP A 97 -9.41 -6.20 10.61
N GLU A 98 -8.20 -6.29 11.18
CA GLU A 98 -7.96 -6.69 12.57
C GLU A 98 -8.67 -5.80 13.59
N TYR A 99 -8.70 -4.49 13.33
CA TYR A 99 -9.41 -3.52 14.17
C TYR A 99 -10.90 -3.32 13.82
N ASN A 100 -11.47 -4.24 13.03
CA ASN A 100 -12.88 -4.26 12.61
C ASN A 100 -13.35 -2.95 11.96
N LYS A 101 -12.48 -2.30 11.19
CA LYS A 101 -12.80 -1.07 10.46
C LYS A 101 -13.46 -1.42 9.13
N LYS A 102 -14.79 -1.51 9.14
CA LYS A 102 -15.54 -1.87 7.93
C LYS A 102 -15.45 -0.77 6.89
N CYS A 103 -14.85 -1.06 5.72
CA CYS A 103 -14.66 -0.10 4.63
C CYS A 103 -14.47 -0.77 3.26
N VAL A 104 -14.63 0.02 2.21
CA VAL A 104 -14.17 -0.32 0.86
C VAL A 104 -12.80 0.30 0.66
N ILE A 105 -11.85 -0.47 0.16
CA ILE A 105 -10.50 -0.01 -0.17
C ILE A 105 -10.30 -0.01 -1.68
N PHE A 106 -9.94 1.12 -2.23
CA PHE A 106 -9.40 1.22 -3.59
C PHE A 106 -7.88 1.21 -3.51
N ASN A 107 -7.28 0.11 -3.93
CA ASN A 107 -5.84 -0.10 -3.91
C ASN A 107 -5.26 -0.08 -5.32
N PRO A 108 -4.52 0.97 -5.73
CA PRO A 108 -3.96 1.08 -7.07
C PRO A 108 -2.83 0.09 -7.35
N ARG A 109 -2.32 -0.61 -6.31
CA ARG A 109 -1.26 -1.59 -6.45
C ARG A 109 -1.79 -2.87 -7.09
N ARG A 110 -1.41 -3.11 -8.34
CA ARG A 110 -1.76 -4.34 -9.06
C ARG A 110 -1.04 -5.56 -8.49
N ASN A 111 -1.67 -6.72 -8.61
CA ASN A 111 -1.00 -8.00 -8.36
C ASN A 111 -0.06 -8.34 -9.52
N ILE A 112 -0.44 -7.99 -10.75
CA ILE A 112 0.35 -8.22 -11.97
C ILE A 112 0.47 -6.89 -12.73
N TRP A 113 1.70 -6.44 -12.96
CA TRP A 113 1.98 -5.26 -13.76
C TRP A 113 2.02 -5.66 -15.23
N PRO A 114 1.18 -5.05 -16.09
CA PRO A 114 1.19 -5.34 -17.51
C PRO A 114 2.47 -4.83 -18.17
N ASP A 115 2.88 -5.51 -19.23
CA ASP A 115 3.90 -4.98 -20.14
C ASP A 115 3.41 -3.63 -20.70
N ASN A 116 4.36 -2.77 -21.11
CA ASN A 116 4.11 -1.40 -21.59
C ASN A 116 3.09 -1.36 -22.74
N ASN A 117 1.80 -1.41 -22.39
CA ASN A 117 0.67 -1.31 -23.28
C ASN A 117 -0.04 0.03 -23.02
N SER A 118 -0.23 0.85 -24.04
CA SER A 118 -0.86 2.17 -23.92
C SER A 118 -2.29 2.11 -23.36
N ASP A 119 -3.04 1.06 -23.68
CA ASP A 119 -4.43 0.93 -23.27
C ASP A 119 -4.52 0.58 -21.78
N GLU A 120 -3.66 -0.32 -21.30
CA GLU A 120 -3.54 -0.68 -19.90
C GLU A 120 -3.02 0.49 -19.05
N PHE A 121 -2.08 1.28 -19.59
CA PHE A 121 -1.63 2.49 -18.92
C PHE A 121 -2.77 3.51 -18.79
N SER A 122 -3.50 3.76 -19.88
CA SER A 122 -4.65 4.68 -19.87
C SER A 122 -5.74 4.20 -18.92
N TYR A 123 -6.03 2.90 -18.90
CA TYR A 123 -6.97 2.29 -17.98
C TYR A 123 -6.55 2.53 -16.53
N GLN A 124 -5.28 2.24 -16.18
CA GLN A 124 -4.75 2.44 -14.82
C GLN A 124 -4.92 3.90 -14.35
N VAL A 125 -4.49 4.85 -15.17
CA VAL A 125 -4.55 6.27 -14.81
C VAL A 125 -6.01 6.73 -14.60
N ASN A 126 -6.93 6.35 -15.49
CA ASN A 126 -8.34 6.71 -15.35
C ASN A 126 -8.96 6.03 -14.13
N TRP A 127 -8.66 4.75 -13.91
CA TRP A 127 -9.12 4.01 -12.73
C TRP A 127 -8.69 4.70 -11.42
N GLU A 128 -7.42 5.13 -11.34
CA GLU A 128 -6.90 5.87 -10.17
C GLU A 128 -7.64 7.20 -9.97
N LEU A 129 -7.80 7.99 -11.02
CA LEU A 129 -8.48 9.29 -10.95
C LEU A 129 -9.95 9.14 -10.52
N ASP A 130 -10.69 8.20 -11.14
CA ASP A 130 -12.09 7.94 -10.82
C ASP A 130 -12.27 7.55 -9.35
N HIS A 131 -11.42 6.65 -8.83
CA HIS A 131 -11.53 6.18 -7.46
C HIS A 131 -10.97 7.19 -6.43
N LEU A 132 -10.01 8.03 -6.79
CA LEU A 132 -9.60 9.17 -5.97
C LEU A 132 -10.77 10.16 -5.79
N GLU A 133 -11.51 10.43 -6.87
CA GLU A 133 -12.70 11.31 -6.81
C GLU A 133 -13.84 10.68 -6.02
N GLU A 134 -14.09 9.38 -6.20
CA GLU A 134 -15.16 8.64 -5.54
C GLU A 134 -14.93 8.45 -4.02
N SER A 135 -13.68 8.41 -3.57
CA SER A 135 -13.32 8.11 -2.19
C SER A 135 -13.77 9.19 -1.21
N ASP A 136 -14.16 8.76 0.00
CA ASP A 136 -14.42 9.65 1.14
C ASP A 136 -13.11 10.09 1.82
N ILE A 137 -12.12 9.19 1.83
CA ILE A 137 -10.80 9.39 2.46
C ILE A 137 -9.72 8.94 1.48
N ILE A 138 -8.66 9.72 1.38
CA ILE A 138 -7.45 9.37 0.62
C ILE A 138 -6.30 9.27 1.62
N VAL A 139 -5.80 8.06 1.85
CA VAL A 139 -4.60 7.83 2.66
C VAL A 139 -3.40 7.78 1.74
N MET A 140 -2.54 8.78 1.84
CA MET A 140 -1.37 8.94 0.97
C MET A 140 -0.09 8.67 1.74
N ASN A 141 0.64 7.60 1.39
CA ASN A 141 1.89 7.23 2.05
C ASN A 141 3.09 7.41 1.12
N ILE A 142 4.00 8.32 1.48
CA ILE A 142 5.18 8.71 0.71
C ILE A 142 6.45 8.21 1.42
N LEU A 143 7.12 7.24 0.81
CA LEU A 143 8.34 6.65 1.34
C LEU A 143 9.57 7.48 0.96
N GLY A 144 10.51 7.63 1.88
CA GLY A 144 11.76 8.37 1.69
C GLY A 144 12.65 7.83 0.57
N THR A 145 12.55 6.54 0.28
CA THR A 145 13.33 5.85 -0.76
C THR A 145 12.87 6.11 -2.19
N SER A 146 11.68 6.71 -2.39
CA SER A 146 11.05 6.94 -3.69
C SER A 146 11.08 8.41 -4.12
N LYS A 147 10.85 8.65 -5.41
CA LYS A 147 10.57 9.99 -5.95
C LYS A 147 9.09 10.33 -5.97
N SER A 148 8.23 9.34 -6.10
CA SER A 148 6.76 9.42 -6.09
C SER A 148 6.18 10.63 -6.85
N PRO A 149 6.51 10.84 -8.13
CA PRO A 149 6.09 12.04 -8.87
C PRO A 149 4.57 12.11 -9.08
N ILE A 150 3.93 10.96 -9.30
CA ILE A 150 2.46 10.88 -9.47
C ILE A 150 1.78 11.22 -8.15
N THR A 151 2.27 10.68 -7.04
CA THR A 151 1.75 10.98 -5.70
C THR A 151 1.84 12.48 -5.37
N LEU A 152 2.92 13.16 -5.80
CA LEU A 152 3.01 14.63 -5.63
C LEU A 152 2.01 15.40 -6.48
N MET A 153 1.68 14.90 -7.68
CA MET A 153 0.62 15.45 -8.53
C MET A 153 -0.75 15.27 -7.86
N GLU A 154 -1.05 14.09 -7.35
CA GLU A 154 -2.29 13.78 -6.62
C GLU A 154 -2.43 14.61 -5.35
N LEU A 155 -1.33 14.79 -4.58
CA LEU A 155 -1.29 15.72 -3.44
C LEU A 155 -1.76 17.12 -3.86
N GLY A 156 -1.25 17.64 -4.97
CA GLY A 156 -1.66 18.95 -5.50
C GLY A 156 -3.13 19.02 -5.89
N LEU A 157 -3.66 17.95 -6.51
CA LEU A 157 -5.06 17.85 -6.94
C LEU A 157 -6.02 17.78 -5.74
N PHE A 158 -5.68 17.00 -4.72
CA PHE A 158 -6.61 16.66 -3.64
C PHE A 158 -6.37 17.40 -2.31
N ALA A 159 -5.30 18.18 -2.16
CA ALA A 159 -5.01 18.92 -0.91
C ALA A 159 -6.15 19.82 -0.43
N ARG A 160 -6.99 20.32 -1.33
CA ARG A 160 -8.12 21.22 -1.01
C ARG A 160 -9.44 20.50 -0.70
N THR A 161 -9.53 19.20 -0.94
CA THR A 161 -10.79 18.45 -0.91
C THR A 161 -11.26 18.09 0.50
N LYS A 162 -10.38 18.19 1.51
CA LYS A 162 -10.61 17.72 2.90
C LYS A 162 -10.69 16.20 3.05
N LYS A 163 -10.44 15.44 1.99
CA LYS A 163 -10.42 13.97 1.98
C LYS A 163 -9.05 13.40 2.32
N LEU A 164 -7.99 14.20 2.16
CA LEU A 164 -6.61 13.75 2.17
C LEU A 164 -6.02 13.66 3.58
N VAL A 165 -5.34 12.55 3.85
CA VAL A 165 -4.43 12.33 4.97
C VAL A 165 -3.09 11.94 4.39
N VAL A 166 -2.01 12.59 4.81
CA VAL A 166 -0.67 12.35 4.28
C VAL A 166 0.22 11.72 5.35
N ILE A 167 0.95 10.71 4.95
CA ILE A 167 2.06 10.10 5.68
C ILE A 167 3.28 10.33 4.82
N CYS A 168 4.30 10.99 5.34
CA CYS A 168 5.52 11.29 4.58
C CYS A 168 6.76 11.13 5.44
N GLU A 169 7.64 10.23 5.05
CA GLU A 169 8.90 10.03 5.76
C GLU A 169 9.80 11.28 5.63
N LYS A 170 10.45 11.66 6.73
CA LYS A 170 11.25 12.90 6.81
C LYS A 170 12.45 12.95 5.87
N ASP A 171 12.96 11.79 5.46
CA ASP A 171 14.04 11.65 4.50
C ASP A 171 13.57 11.68 3.04
N PHE A 172 12.26 11.81 2.80
CA PHE A 172 11.76 12.08 1.45
C PHE A 172 12.34 13.37 0.89
N TYR A 173 12.94 13.30 -0.30
CA TYR A 173 13.72 14.43 -0.88
C TYR A 173 12.93 15.74 -1.04
N ARG A 174 11.61 15.70 -1.03
CA ARG A 174 10.71 16.86 -1.11
C ARG A 174 9.83 17.02 0.12
N TYR A 175 10.22 16.44 1.25
CA TYR A 175 9.47 16.53 2.50
C TYR A 175 9.01 17.96 2.83
N GLY A 176 9.88 18.96 2.72
CA GLY A 176 9.53 20.37 3.01
C GLY A 176 8.41 20.92 2.10
N ASN A 177 8.34 20.49 0.82
CA ASN A 177 7.24 20.87 -0.07
C ASN A 177 5.93 20.23 0.40
N VAL A 178 5.95 18.95 0.77
CA VAL A 178 4.79 18.22 1.30
C VAL A 178 4.31 18.87 2.58
N GLU A 179 5.19 19.10 3.55
CA GLU A 179 4.88 19.70 4.85
C GLU A 179 4.23 21.08 4.70
N ILE A 180 4.81 21.98 3.90
CA ILE A 180 4.27 23.32 3.67
C ILE A 180 2.90 23.25 2.99
N THR A 181 2.73 22.34 2.02
CA THR A 181 1.44 22.13 1.34
C THR A 181 0.38 21.62 2.31
N CYS A 182 0.69 20.60 3.10
CA CYS A 182 -0.22 20.05 4.10
C CYS A 182 -0.62 21.12 5.12
N LYS A 183 0.33 21.87 5.64
CA LYS A 183 0.07 22.99 6.57
C LYS A 183 -0.82 24.05 5.92
N ARG A 184 -0.58 24.45 4.69
CA ARG A 184 -1.34 25.45 3.95
C ARG A 184 -2.82 25.11 3.80
N TYR A 185 -3.11 23.82 3.52
CA TYR A 185 -4.45 23.34 3.24
C TYR A 185 -5.09 22.59 4.42
N SER A 186 -4.43 22.58 5.59
CA SER A 186 -4.90 21.89 6.80
C SER A 186 -5.12 20.39 6.55
N VAL A 187 -4.20 19.76 5.81
CA VAL A 187 -4.15 18.33 5.60
C VAL A 187 -3.39 17.69 6.77
N PRO A 188 -3.94 16.68 7.45
CA PRO A 188 -3.21 15.93 8.47
C PRO A 188 -1.93 15.33 7.88
N LEU A 189 -0.80 15.48 8.57
CA LEU A 189 0.51 14.96 8.17
C LEU A 189 1.13 14.15 9.30
N TYR A 190 1.52 12.92 9.00
CA TYR A 190 2.21 11.98 9.88
C TYR A 190 3.60 11.65 9.32
N ASN A 191 4.55 11.32 10.19
CA ASN A 191 5.93 11.06 9.76
C ASN A 191 6.16 9.62 9.28
N ASN A 192 5.29 8.69 9.67
CA ASN A 192 5.34 7.29 9.27
C ASN A 192 3.98 6.61 9.48
N LEU A 193 3.83 5.42 8.90
CA LEU A 193 2.58 4.67 8.94
C LEU A 193 2.17 4.27 10.37
N GLU A 194 3.11 3.93 11.24
CA GLU A 194 2.82 3.56 12.64
C GLU A 194 2.25 4.73 13.45
N GLU A 195 2.77 5.96 13.23
CA GLU A 195 2.22 7.16 13.84
C GLU A 195 0.76 7.38 13.40
N TYR A 196 0.48 7.22 12.11
CA TYR A 196 -0.88 7.31 11.59
C TYR A 196 -1.80 6.25 12.20
N LEU A 197 -1.39 4.99 12.23
CA LEU A 197 -2.17 3.88 12.77
C LEU A 197 -2.47 4.07 14.26
N THR A 198 -1.49 4.49 15.03
CA THR A 198 -1.64 4.72 16.48
C THR A 198 -2.64 5.83 16.78
N ASN A 199 -2.67 6.89 15.97
CA ASN A 199 -3.53 8.05 16.21
C ASN A 199 -4.96 7.88 15.65
N ASN A 200 -5.19 6.96 14.70
CA ASN A 200 -6.48 6.90 13.97
C ASN A 200 -7.15 5.52 14.01
N ILE A 201 -6.40 4.45 14.25
CA ILE A 201 -6.92 3.08 14.10
C ILE A 201 -6.83 2.30 15.43
N LYS A 202 -5.65 2.29 16.05
CA LYS A 202 -5.36 1.61 17.32
C LYS A 202 -5.82 2.47 18.48
#